data_b5d4a742a1716701f2bd642713f808de
#
_entry.id   b5d4a742a1716701f2bd642713f808de
#
_cell.length_a   1.000
_cell.length_b   1.000
_cell.length_c   1.000
_cell.angle_alpha   90.00
_cell.angle_beta   90.00
_cell.angle_gamma   90.00
#
_symmetry.space_group_name_H-M   'P 1'
#
loop_
_entity.id
_entity.type
_entity.pdbx_description
1 polymer ?
#
loop_
_entity_poly.entity_id
_entity_poly.type
_entity_poly.pdbx_seq_one_letter_code
_entity_poly.pdbx_strand_id
1 'polypeptide(L)'
;MTGKLDELLGFHEAALRVRSQRQQVLASNIANADTPNYHARDIDFRAALQVALGQAKPGANELALTDADHQPQAGVNGGTGVDMVAGVPLLYRKIHQGSVDNNTVDMDVERNQFADNALRYEAGVSIISNQIKNLLAVIAG
;
A
#
# COMPACT_ATOMS: atom_id res chain seq x y z
N MET A 1 -3.25 -31.04 -4.09
CA MET A 1 -3.91 -30.18 -5.08
C MET A 1 -4.47 -28.87 -4.51
N THR A 2 -4.56 -28.73 -3.21
CA THR A 2 -4.96 -27.48 -2.52
C THR A 2 -3.98 -26.34 -2.73
N GLY A 3 -2.69 -26.60 -2.91
CA GLY A 3 -1.68 -25.52 -2.98
C GLY A 3 -1.78 -24.53 -4.12
N LYS A 4 -2.20 -24.93 -5.33
CA LYS A 4 -2.32 -24.00 -6.46
C LYS A 4 -3.53 -23.07 -6.34
N LEU A 5 -4.61 -23.54 -5.73
CA LEU A 5 -5.79 -22.74 -5.48
C LEU A 5 -5.53 -21.74 -4.37
N ASP A 6 -4.88 -22.19 -3.29
CA ASP A 6 -4.50 -21.32 -2.17
C ASP A 6 -3.51 -20.24 -2.64
N GLU A 7 -2.57 -20.58 -3.52
CA GLU A 7 -1.63 -19.62 -4.10
C GLU A 7 -2.33 -18.56 -4.95
N LEU A 8 -3.28 -18.98 -5.80
CA LEU A 8 -4.05 -18.07 -6.66
C LEU A 8 -4.93 -17.14 -5.83
N LEU A 9 -5.69 -17.69 -4.88
CA LEU A 9 -6.55 -16.90 -4.01
C LEU A 9 -5.73 -16.02 -3.07
N GLY A 10 -4.61 -16.50 -2.56
CA GLY A 10 -3.71 -15.76 -1.69
C GLY A 10 -3.12 -14.52 -2.38
N PHE A 11 -2.79 -14.61 -3.66
CA PHE A 11 -2.34 -13.44 -4.43
C PHE A 11 -3.42 -12.36 -4.49
N HIS A 12 -4.64 -12.73 -4.83
CA HIS A 12 -5.74 -11.76 -4.91
C HIS A 12 -6.11 -11.19 -3.54
N GLU A 13 -6.08 -12.01 -2.49
CA GLU A 13 -6.31 -11.55 -1.13
C GLU A 13 -5.25 -10.52 -0.70
N ALA A 14 -3.97 -10.82 -0.93
CA ALA A 14 -2.87 -9.92 -0.64
C ALA A 14 -3.02 -8.58 -1.40
N ALA A 15 -3.35 -8.65 -2.69
CA ALA A 15 -3.56 -7.47 -3.51
C ALA A 15 -4.75 -6.61 -3.01
N LEU A 16 -5.86 -7.23 -2.62
CA LEU A 16 -7.01 -6.51 -2.06
C LEU A 16 -6.69 -5.88 -0.71
N ARG A 17 -5.95 -6.58 0.15
CA ARG A 17 -5.49 -6.05 1.44
C ARG A 17 -4.64 -4.79 1.26
N VAL A 18 -3.64 -4.84 0.36
CA VAL A 18 -2.78 -3.67 0.08
C VAL A 18 -3.59 -2.52 -0.52
N ARG A 19 -4.56 -2.80 -1.41
CA ARG A 19 -5.44 -1.76 -1.96
C ARG A 19 -6.34 -1.12 -0.91
N SER A 20 -6.87 -1.90 0.01
CA SER A 20 -7.67 -1.40 1.13
C SER A 20 -6.85 -0.46 2.03
N GLN A 21 -5.61 -0.85 2.34
CA GLN A 21 -4.70 -0.02 3.12
C GLN A 21 -4.32 1.26 2.38
N ARG A 22 -4.04 1.18 1.06
CA ARG A 22 -3.80 2.37 0.24
C ARG A 22 -4.99 3.31 0.23
N GLN A 23 -6.21 2.77 0.19
CA GLN A 23 -7.44 3.56 0.25
C GLN A 23 -7.53 4.39 1.53
N GLN A 24 -7.13 3.81 2.66
CA GLN A 24 -7.10 4.52 3.95
C GLN A 24 -6.08 5.66 3.95
N VAL A 25 -4.89 5.45 3.36
CA VAL A 25 -3.87 6.50 3.24
C VAL A 25 -4.35 7.65 2.36
N LEU A 26 -4.94 7.34 1.20
CA LEU A 26 -5.50 8.34 0.30
C LEU A 26 -6.67 9.11 0.94
N ALA A 27 -7.54 8.41 1.69
CA ALA A 27 -8.60 9.06 2.46
C ALA A 27 -8.04 10.00 3.53
N SER A 28 -6.95 9.60 4.21
CA SER A 28 -6.26 10.45 5.17
C SER A 28 -5.67 11.71 4.52
N ASN A 29 -5.07 11.59 3.33
CA ASN A 29 -4.57 12.76 2.59
C ASN A 29 -5.72 13.71 2.26
N ILE A 30 -6.84 13.22 1.76
CA ILE A 30 -8.02 14.02 1.43
C ILE A 30 -8.57 14.72 2.67
N ALA A 31 -8.68 14.00 3.79
CA ALA A 31 -9.19 14.58 5.05
C ALA A 31 -8.29 15.69 5.60
N ASN A 32 -7.00 15.67 5.29
CA ASN A 32 -6.01 16.64 5.75
C ASN A 32 -5.61 17.67 4.67
N ALA A 33 -6.41 17.83 3.62
CA ALA A 33 -6.12 18.77 2.54
C ALA A 33 -6.00 20.22 3.02
N ASP A 34 -6.73 20.58 4.07
CA ASP A 34 -6.73 21.93 4.67
C ASP A 34 -5.88 22.01 5.96
N THR A 35 -5.14 20.96 6.30
CA THR A 35 -4.31 20.92 7.52
C THR A 35 -2.94 21.54 7.21
N PRO A 36 -2.54 22.64 7.87
CA PRO A 36 -1.22 23.24 7.67
C PRO A 36 -0.09 22.25 7.97
N ASN A 37 0.99 22.33 7.18
CA ASN A 37 2.16 21.45 7.29
C ASN A 37 1.89 19.94 7.11
N TYR A 38 0.78 19.56 6.53
CA TYR A 38 0.50 18.17 6.22
C TYR A 38 1.19 17.76 4.91
N HIS A 39 1.91 16.64 4.96
CA HIS A 39 2.58 16.07 3.80
C HIS A 39 1.84 14.83 3.30
N ALA A 40 1.39 14.87 2.04
CA ALA A 40 0.72 13.75 1.40
C ALA A 40 1.63 12.51 1.34
N ARG A 41 1.07 11.36 1.72
CA ARG A 41 1.76 10.07 1.75
C ARG A 41 1.09 9.08 0.81
N ASP A 42 1.84 8.12 0.33
CA ASP A 42 1.31 7.01 -0.47
C ASP A 42 2.11 5.72 -0.18
N ILE A 43 1.60 4.60 -0.61
CA ILE A 43 2.24 3.28 -0.50
C ILE A 43 2.81 2.90 -1.85
N ASP A 44 4.06 2.40 -1.88
CA ASP A 44 4.54 1.66 -3.05
C ASP A 44 3.79 0.31 -3.12
N PHE A 45 2.79 0.28 -3.99
CA PHE A 45 1.94 -0.90 -4.15
C PHE A 45 2.72 -2.16 -4.52
N ARG A 46 3.75 -2.01 -5.36
CA ARG A 46 4.56 -3.16 -5.80
C ARG A 46 5.37 -3.74 -4.65
N ALA A 47 6.04 -2.89 -3.89
CA ALA A 47 6.80 -3.30 -2.72
C ALA A 47 5.89 -3.92 -1.65
N ALA A 48 4.74 -3.30 -1.39
CA ALA A 48 3.76 -3.79 -0.43
C ALA A 48 3.19 -5.16 -0.82
N LEU A 49 2.93 -5.38 -2.10
CA LEU A 49 2.45 -6.66 -2.60
C LEU A 49 3.51 -7.76 -2.46
N GLN A 50 4.78 -7.47 -2.75
CA GLN A 50 5.88 -8.42 -2.56
C GLN A 50 6.03 -8.83 -1.10
N VAL A 51 5.93 -7.88 -0.16
CA VAL A 51 5.94 -8.17 1.27
C VAL A 51 4.72 -8.99 1.68
N ALA A 52 3.53 -8.63 1.21
CA ALA A 52 2.29 -9.36 1.52
C ALA A 52 2.29 -10.80 0.99
N LEU A 53 3.01 -11.06 -0.10
CA LEU A 53 3.20 -12.41 -0.66
C LEU A 53 4.36 -13.19 -0.01
N GLY A 54 5.05 -12.59 0.96
CA GLY A 54 6.24 -13.20 1.59
C GLY A 54 7.47 -13.28 0.68
N GLN A 55 7.46 -12.56 -0.44
CA GLN A 55 8.57 -12.54 -1.41
C GLN A 55 9.65 -11.50 -1.05
N ALA A 56 9.36 -10.59 -0.14
CA ALA A 56 10.28 -9.60 0.39
C ALA A 56 10.12 -9.47 1.91
N LYS A 57 11.19 -9.11 2.59
CA LYS A 57 11.12 -8.83 4.03
C LYS A 57 10.46 -7.48 4.25
N PRO A 58 9.62 -7.32 5.31
CA PRO A 58 9.14 -6.01 5.73
C PRO A 58 10.34 -5.09 5.99
N GLY A 59 10.30 -3.87 5.46
CA GLY A 59 11.40 -2.90 5.63
C GLY A 59 12.61 -3.14 4.72
N ALA A 60 12.54 -4.02 3.72
CA ALA A 60 13.63 -4.31 2.79
C ALA A 60 14.14 -3.09 1.97
N ASN A 61 13.49 -1.95 2.08
CA ASN A 61 13.98 -0.67 1.56
C ASN A 61 14.82 0.11 2.58
N GLU A 62 15.29 -0.53 3.64
CA GLU A 62 16.31 0.06 4.49
C GLU A 62 17.53 0.33 3.63
N LEU A 63 17.97 1.58 3.64
CA LEU A 63 19.21 2.01 3.00
C LEU A 63 20.32 1.04 3.42
N ALA A 64 20.90 0.37 2.44
CA ALA A 64 22.08 -0.46 2.69
C ALA A 64 23.13 0.44 3.35
N LEU A 65 23.42 0.17 4.62
CA LEU A 65 24.49 0.87 5.33
C LEU A 65 25.80 0.52 4.64
N THR A 66 26.44 1.52 4.07
CA THR A 66 27.71 1.36 3.35
C THR A 66 28.89 1.23 4.28
N ASP A 67 28.70 1.43 5.59
CA ASP A 67 29.76 1.33 6.59
C ASP A 67 29.21 0.83 7.94
N ALA A 68 29.96 -0.07 8.58
CA ALA A 68 29.60 -0.67 9.88
C ALA A 68 29.54 0.36 11.03
N ASP A 69 30.19 1.50 10.87
CA ASP A 69 30.20 2.60 11.84
C ASP A 69 29.03 3.58 11.66
N HIS A 70 28.29 3.49 10.56
CA HIS A 70 27.01 4.18 10.44
C HIS A 70 25.97 3.40 11.24
N GLN A 71 25.88 3.72 12.52
CA GLN A 71 24.76 3.23 13.31
C GLN A 71 23.48 3.67 12.62
N PRO A 72 22.56 2.72 12.25
CA PRO A 72 21.22 3.12 11.96
C PRO A 72 20.78 3.91 13.17
N GLN A 73 20.30 5.11 12.99
CA GLN A 73 19.77 5.89 14.09
C GLN A 73 18.63 5.07 14.70
N ALA A 74 19.00 4.18 15.60
CA ALA A 74 18.12 3.40 16.45
C ALA A 74 17.51 4.40 17.44
N GLY A 75 16.78 5.32 16.87
CA GLY A 75 15.88 6.16 17.56
C GLY A 75 14.61 5.36 17.75
N VAL A 76 14.43 4.91 18.97
CA VAL A 76 13.13 4.58 19.51
C VAL A 76 12.56 3.24 19.00
N ASN A 77 12.84 2.19 19.76
CA ASN A 77 12.08 0.94 19.80
C ASN A 77 11.82 0.24 18.45
N GLY A 78 12.83 -0.01 17.67
CA GLY A 78 12.66 -0.74 16.41
C GLY A 78 11.75 -0.03 15.39
N GLY A 79 11.33 1.19 15.66
CA GLY A 79 10.59 2.05 14.77
C GLY A 79 11.53 3.08 14.18
N THR A 80 11.97 2.89 12.96
CA THR A 80 12.19 4.05 12.10
C THR A 80 10.93 4.88 12.23
N GLY A 81 11.01 6.18 12.55
CA GLY A 81 9.83 7.05 12.69
C GLY A 81 9.03 7.21 11.39
N VAL A 82 9.02 6.18 10.59
CA VAL A 82 8.32 6.01 9.31
C VAL A 82 7.10 5.16 9.60
N ASP A 83 5.93 5.74 9.43
CA ASP A 83 4.69 4.99 9.51
C ASP A 83 4.73 3.84 8.52
N MET A 84 4.53 2.61 9.01
CA MET A 84 4.53 1.40 8.19
C MET A 84 3.10 0.99 7.89
N VAL A 85 2.82 0.74 6.63
CA VAL A 85 1.53 0.18 6.19
C VAL A 85 1.82 -1.01 5.28
N ALA A 86 1.15 -2.13 5.51
CA ALA A 86 1.40 -3.38 4.79
C ALA A 86 2.84 -3.90 4.88
N GLY A 87 3.58 -3.53 5.92
CA GLY A 87 4.99 -3.93 6.07
C GLY A 87 5.98 -3.12 5.21
N VAL A 88 5.52 -2.05 4.57
CA VAL A 88 6.37 -1.10 3.84
C VAL A 88 6.23 0.30 4.40
N PRO A 89 7.28 1.11 4.31
CA PRO A 89 7.23 2.49 4.76
C PRO A 89 6.28 3.31 3.86
N LEU A 90 5.53 4.21 4.49
CA LEU A 90 4.80 5.25 3.77
C LEU A 90 5.79 6.23 3.16
N LEU A 91 5.65 6.46 1.87
CA LEU A 91 6.49 7.38 1.12
C LEU A 91 5.82 8.74 1.01
N TYR A 92 6.57 9.80 1.27
CA TYR A 92 6.11 11.15 0.99
C TYR A 92 6.02 11.37 -0.52
N ARG A 93 4.90 11.93 -0.96
CA ARG A 93 4.71 12.25 -2.36
C ARG A 93 5.54 13.48 -2.73
N LYS A 94 6.10 13.48 -3.96
CA LYS A 94 6.84 14.66 -4.47
C LYS A 94 5.91 15.85 -4.57
N ILE A 95 6.40 16.99 -4.12
CA ILE A 95 5.68 18.28 -4.19
C ILE A 95 5.65 18.70 -5.65
N HIS A 96 4.45 18.85 -6.21
CA HIS A 96 4.26 19.40 -7.56
C HIS A 96 4.07 20.91 -7.54
N GLN A 97 3.51 21.45 -6.48
CA GLN A 97 3.31 22.88 -6.27
C GLN A 97 3.48 23.21 -4.79
N GLY A 98 4.31 24.21 -4.48
CA GLY A 98 4.42 24.71 -3.10
C GLY A 98 3.15 25.48 -2.71
N SER A 99 2.51 25.10 -1.61
CA SER A 99 1.45 25.88 -1.00
C SER A 99 2.01 26.82 0.08
N VAL A 100 1.31 27.90 0.34
CA VAL A 100 1.73 28.92 1.33
C VAL A 100 1.77 28.34 2.75
N ASP A 101 0.94 27.36 3.04
CA ASP A 101 0.81 26.67 4.33
C ASP A 101 1.64 25.39 4.43
N ASN A 102 2.54 25.14 3.47
CA ASN A 102 3.39 23.96 3.40
C ASN A 102 2.61 22.61 3.33
N ASN A 103 1.34 22.66 2.93
CA ASN A 103 0.55 21.45 2.66
C ASN A 103 0.89 20.93 1.26
N THR A 104 1.20 19.63 1.14
CA THR A 104 1.60 19.01 -0.14
C THR A 104 0.47 18.21 -0.78
N VAL A 105 -0.74 18.26 -0.23
CA VAL A 105 -1.92 17.56 -0.76
C VAL A 105 -2.45 18.29 -1.99
N ASP A 106 -2.49 17.61 -3.11
CA ASP A 106 -3.19 18.05 -4.32
C ASP A 106 -4.52 17.29 -4.41
N MET A 107 -5.63 17.99 -4.19
CA MET A 107 -6.96 17.36 -4.12
C MET A 107 -7.38 16.70 -5.42
N ASP A 108 -6.97 17.21 -6.57
CA ASP A 108 -7.33 16.60 -7.86
C ASP A 108 -6.55 15.30 -8.06
N VAL A 109 -5.29 15.29 -7.70
CA VAL A 109 -4.45 14.08 -7.72
C VAL A 109 -4.98 13.05 -6.72
N GLU A 110 -5.30 13.46 -5.48
CA GLU A 110 -5.79 12.52 -4.45
C GLU A 110 -7.12 11.89 -4.83
N ARG A 111 -8.08 12.68 -5.34
CA ARG A 111 -9.37 12.16 -5.81
C ARG A 111 -9.23 11.18 -6.96
N ASN A 112 -8.37 11.48 -7.92
CA ASN A 112 -8.10 10.59 -9.04
C ASN A 112 -7.46 9.27 -8.58
N GLN A 113 -6.48 9.33 -7.68
CA GLN A 113 -5.83 8.14 -7.12
C GLN A 113 -6.80 7.32 -6.26
N PHE A 114 -7.65 7.99 -5.49
CA PHE A 114 -8.67 7.34 -4.67
C PHE A 114 -9.69 6.60 -5.56
N ALA A 115 -10.18 7.23 -6.61
CA ALA A 115 -11.13 6.64 -7.55
C ALA A 115 -10.49 5.46 -8.33
N ASP A 116 -9.27 5.63 -8.84
CA ASP A 116 -8.54 4.55 -9.54
C ASP A 116 -8.31 3.35 -8.61
N ASN A 117 -7.89 3.59 -7.38
CA ASN A 117 -7.67 2.50 -6.41
C ASN A 117 -8.98 1.79 -6.04
N ALA A 118 -10.09 2.53 -5.86
CA ALA A 118 -11.41 1.96 -5.58
C ALA A 118 -11.90 1.09 -6.74
N LEU A 119 -11.77 1.57 -7.98
CA LEU A 119 -12.16 0.81 -9.17
C LEU A 119 -11.36 -0.49 -9.31
N ARG A 120 -10.06 -0.43 -9.06
CA ARG A 120 -9.20 -1.63 -9.09
C ARG A 120 -9.49 -2.58 -7.94
N TYR A 121 -9.90 -2.07 -6.78
CA TYR A 121 -10.35 -2.90 -5.66
C TYR A 121 -11.62 -3.66 -6.05
N GLU A 122 -12.62 -2.98 -6.59
CA GLU A 122 -13.88 -3.58 -7.05
C GLU A 122 -13.66 -4.62 -8.15
N ALA A 123 -12.80 -4.32 -9.12
CA ALA A 123 -12.41 -5.28 -10.15
C ALA A 123 -11.77 -6.55 -9.53
N GLY A 124 -10.90 -6.39 -8.54
CA GLY A 124 -10.29 -7.51 -7.82
C GLY A 124 -11.32 -8.39 -7.09
N VAL A 125 -12.28 -7.77 -6.42
CA VAL A 125 -13.40 -8.50 -5.76
C VAL A 125 -14.23 -9.27 -6.79
N SER A 126 -14.53 -8.66 -7.93
CA SER A 126 -15.27 -9.30 -9.02
C SER A 126 -14.54 -10.51 -9.59
N ILE A 127 -13.21 -10.41 -9.78
CA ILE A 127 -12.37 -11.52 -10.26
C ILE A 127 -12.43 -12.68 -9.28
N ILE A 128 -12.22 -12.45 -7.99
CA ILE A 128 -12.30 -13.51 -6.96
C ILE A 128 -13.68 -14.14 -6.93
N SER A 129 -14.74 -13.34 -6.94
CA SER A 129 -16.11 -13.84 -6.93
C SER A 129 -16.40 -14.77 -8.12
N ASN A 130 -15.93 -14.38 -9.33
CA ASN A 130 -16.10 -15.22 -10.52
C ASN A 130 -15.28 -16.50 -10.44
N GLN A 131 -14.04 -16.44 -9.91
CA GLN A 131 -13.21 -17.63 -9.71
C GLN A 131 -13.88 -18.62 -8.75
N ILE A 132 -14.42 -18.13 -7.63
CA ILE A 132 -15.12 -18.98 -6.66
C ILE A 132 -16.38 -19.61 -7.31
N LYS A 133 -17.16 -18.84 -8.07
CA LYS A 133 -18.34 -19.37 -8.78
C LYS A 133 -17.95 -20.46 -9.79
N ASN A 134 -16.87 -20.25 -10.55
CA ASN A 134 -16.37 -21.24 -11.51
C ASN A 134 -15.92 -22.52 -10.81
N LEU A 135 -15.26 -22.42 -9.68
CA LEU A 135 -14.84 -23.58 -8.89
C LEU A 135 -16.03 -24.34 -8.33
N LEU A 136 -17.04 -23.63 -7.81
CA LEU A 136 -18.27 -24.25 -7.33
C LEU A 136 -19.03 -24.97 -8.47
N ALA A 137 -19.07 -24.37 -9.66
CA ALA A 137 -19.70 -25.00 -10.82
C ALA A 137 -18.99 -26.31 -11.23
N VAL A 138 -17.66 -26.35 -11.14
CA VAL A 138 -16.90 -27.58 -11.43
C VAL A 138 -17.13 -28.67 -10.38
N ILE A 139 -17.33 -28.30 -9.11
CA ILE A 139 -17.58 -29.27 -8.02
C ILE A 139 -19.02 -29.76 -8.05
N ALA A 140 -19.97 -28.91 -8.46
CA ALA A 140 -21.40 -29.27 -8.48
C ALA A 140 -21.79 -30.15 -9.68
N GLY A 141 -20.91 -30.31 -10.68
CA GLY A 141 -21.10 -31.19 -11.85
C GLY A 141 -22.03 -30.57 -12.86
#